data_fdd28d308992a5da9dc7619d947f1422
#
_entry.id   fdd28d308992a5da9dc7619d947f1422
#
_cell.length_a   1.000
_cell.length_b   1.000
_cell.length_c   1.000
_cell.angle_alpha   90.00
_cell.angle_beta   90.00
_cell.angle_gamma   90.00
#
_symmetry.space_group_name_H-M   'P 1'
#
loop_
_entity.id
_entity.type
_entity.pdbx_description
1 polymer ?
#
loop_
_entity_poly.entity_id
_entity_poly.type
_entity_poly.pdbx_seq_one_letter_code
_entity_poly.pdbx_strand_id
1 'polypeptide(L)'
;MITLYDCATAPSPRRARILLAEKGVAHDTVQIDLRTGEQMAEAYRQINPQCTVPALRTDEGVMLTDNAAIAAWAEAHFPEPPLLGSSALDKAEIASWQWRIEFEGLLAIAECFRNSSPGMANRALPGPVDYPQIPELAQRGLTRVQQFFAVLDARLRGREFIAADQFSMADITAVVAVDFARIVKLKPGEQHPELLRWRAAMAQRPSMAL
;
A
#
# COMPACT_ATOMS: atom_id res chain seq x y z
N MET A 1 -22.61 -8.31 -5.52
CA MET A 1 -21.48 -7.95 -6.42
C MET A 1 -20.44 -7.20 -5.60
N ILE A 2 -19.16 -7.55 -5.74
CA ILE A 2 -18.05 -6.92 -5.04
C ILE A 2 -17.84 -5.51 -5.60
N THR A 3 -17.60 -4.51 -4.74
CA THR A 3 -17.37 -3.12 -5.16
C THR A 3 -16.16 -2.56 -4.43
N LEU A 4 -15.15 -2.12 -5.19
CA LEU A 4 -13.97 -1.43 -4.67
C LEU A 4 -14.18 0.09 -4.73
N TYR A 5 -14.10 0.77 -3.59
CA TYR A 5 -14.00 2.22 -3.49
C TYR A 5 -12.53 2.60 -3.56
N ASP A 6 -12.16 3.29 -4.62
CA ASP A 6 -10.80 3.48 -5.07
C ASP A 6 -10.45 4.97 -5.25
N CYS A 7 -9.18 5.25 -5.33
CA CYS A 7 -8.64 6.49 -5.88
C CYS A 7 -7.42 6.11 -6.73
N ALA A 8 -7.52 6.30 -8.05
CA ALA A 8 -6.52 5.83 -9.01
C ALA A 8 -5.09 6.31 -8.72
N THR A 9 -4.95 7.50 -8.12
CA THR A 9 -3.64 8.12 -7.83
C THR A 9 -3.11 7.82 -6.42
N ALA A 10 -3.90 7.17 -5.57
CA ALA A 10 -3.51 6.92 -4.18
C ALA A 10 -2.79 5.57 -4.02
N PRO A 11 -1.73 5.52 -3.18
CA PRO A 11 -0.93 4.30 -3.00
C PRO A 11 -1.70 3.19 -2.29
N SER A 12 -2.55 3.52 -1.33
CA SER A 12 -3.24 2.52 -0.52
C SER A 12 -4.24 1.69 -1.34
N PRO A 13 -5.14 2.30 -2.15
CA PRO A 13 -6.02 1.55 -3.05
C PRO A 13 -5.27 0.76 -4.13
N ARG A 14 -4.12 1.25 -4.61
CA ARG A 14 -3.30 0.53 -5.59
C ARG A 14 -2.93 -0.86 -5.10
N ARG A 15 -2.67 -1.04 -3.80
CA ARG A 15 -2.42 -2.36 -3.21
C ARG A 15 -3.62 -3.30 -3.37
N ALA A 16 -4.83 -2.79 -3.10
CA ALA A 16 -6.06 -3.55 -3.28
C ALA A 16 -6.31 -3.91 -4.75
N ARG A 17 -6.11 -2.95 -5.68
CA ARG A 17 -6.24 -3.23 -7.13
C ARG A 17 -5.33 -4.35 -7.58
N ILE A 18 -4.04 -4.28 -7.22
CA ILE A 18 -3.06 -5.31 -7.58
C ILE A 18 -3.44 -6.66 -6.96
N LEU A 19 -3.79 -6.68 -5.68
CA LEU A 19 -4.22 -7.89 -4.99
C LEU A 19 -5.42 -8.55 -5.68
N LEU A 20 -6.48 -7.78 -5.97
CA LEU A 20 -7.69 -8.31 -6.60
C LEU A 20 -7.41 -8.81 -8.02
N ALA A 21 -6.55 -8.11 -8.77
CA ALA A 21 -6.13 -8.54 -10.11
C ALA A 21 -5.32 -9.84 -10.08
N GLU A 22 -4.37 -9.97 -9.16
CA GLU A 22 -3.56 -11.20 -8.98
C GLU A 22 -4.44 -12.40 -8.56
N LYS A 23 -5.49 -12.14 -7.80
CA LYS A 23 -6.49 -13.15 -7.39
C LYS A 23 -7.56 -13.42 -8.45
N GLY A 24 -7.59 -12.65 -9.54
CA GLY A 24 -8.63 -12.78 -10.57
C GLY A 24 -10.03 -12.40 -10.08
N VAL A 25 -10.15 -11.56 -9.05
CA VAL A 25 -11.43 -11.16 -8.46
C VAL A 25 -12.11 -10.10 -9.31
N ALA A 26 -13.24 -10.47 -9.93
CA ALA A 26 -14.09 -9.53 -10.65
C ALA A 26 -14.82 -8.59 -9.67
N HIS A 27 -14.76 -7.29 -9.91
CA HIS A 27 -15.39 -6.28 -9.07
C HIS A 27 -15.74 -5.02 -9.85
N ASP A 28 -16.72 -4.27 -9.36
CA ASP A 28 -16.99 -2.91 -9.81
C ASP A 28 -16.07 -1.93 -9.08
N THR A 29 -15.77 -0.80 -9.71
CA THR A 29 -14.93 0.25 -9.09
C THR A 29 -15.68 1.57 -9.02
N VAL A 30 -15.70 2.16 -7.82
CA VAL A 30 -16.20 3.52 -7.57
C VAL A 30 -15.00 4.41 -7.24
N GLN A 31 -14.75 5.42 -8.09
CA GLN A 31 -13.67 6.37 -7.85
C GLN A 31 -14.08 7.42 -6.83
N ILE A 32 -13.21 7.69 -5.87
CA ILE A 32 -13.36 8.72 -4.83
C ILE A 32 -12.29 9.80 -5.07
N ASP A 33 -12.71 11.02 -5.33
CA ASP A 33 -11.77 12.13 -5.57
C ASP A 33 -11.25 12.72 -4.25
N LEU A 34 -10.06 12.28 -3.86
CA LEU A 34 -9.37 12.77 -2.65
C LEU A 34 -8.95 14.25 -2.76
N ARG A 35 -8.84 14.80 -4.00
CA ARG A 35 -8.42 16.19 -4.20
C ARG A 35 -9.55 17.16 -3.85
N THR A 36 -10.78 16.77 -4.09
CA THR A 36 -11.98 17.55 -3.71
C THR A 36 -12.43 17.28 -2.28
N GLY A 37 -11.83 16.29 -1.60
CA GLY A 37 -12.21 15.90 -0.25
C GLY A 37 -13.46 15.03 -0.20
N GLU A 38 -13.82 14.34 -1.29
CA GLU A 38 -15.02 13.50 -1.37
C GLU A 38 -15.08 12.44 -0.27
N GLN A 39 -13.91 11.90 0.17
CA GLN A 39 -13.85 10.97 1.29
C GLN A 39 -14.32 11.56 2.62
N MET A 40 -14.43 12.88 2.72
CA MET A 40 -14.94 13.59 3.91
C MET A 40 -16.44 13.89 3.84
N ALA A 41 -17.06 13.71 2.66
CA ALA A 41 -18.49 13.95 2.48
C ALA A 41 -19.33 12.92 3.26
N GLU A 42 -20.50 13.33 3.70
CA GLU A 42 -21.40 12.47 4.50
C GLU A 42 -21.74 11.16 3.78
N ALA A 43 -21.96 11.21 2.48
CA ALA A 43 -22.25 10.03 1.66
C ALA A 43 -21.12 8.97 1.75
N TYR A 44 -19.84 9.40 1.75
CA TYR A 44 -18.74 8.46 1.88
C TYR A 44 -18.49 8.04 3.35
N ARG A 45 -18.74 8.92 4.31
CA ARG A 45 -18.65 8.57 5.74
C ARG A 45 -19.57 7.42 6.13
N GLN A 46 -20.73 7.30 5.49
CA GLN A 46 -21.63 6.16 5.68
C GLN A 46 -21.07 4.85 5.11
N ILE A 47 -20.17 4.92 4.13
CA ILE A 47 -19.45 3.78 3.56
C ILE A 47 -18.23 3.43 4.43
N ASN A 48 -17.39 4.43 4.71
CA ASN A 48 -16.21 4.29 5.56
C ASN A 48 -16.07 5.48 6.52
N PRO A 49 -16.46 5.32 7.78
CA PRO A 49 -16.34 6.38 8.80
C PRO A 49 -14.91 6.86 9.05
N GLN A 50 -13.88 6.05 8.66
CA GLN A 50 -12.48 6.44 8.74
C GLN A 50 -12.06 7.46 7.67
N CYS A 51 -12.94 7.77 6.70
CA CYS A 51 -12.68 8.73 5.61
C CYS A 51 -11.40 8.39 4.83
N THR A 52 -11.16 7.10 4.58
CA THR A 52 -9.96 6.59 3.88
C THR A 52 -10.36 5.69 2.72
N VAL A 53 -9.46 5.52 1.77
CA VAL A 53 -9.51 4.53 0.69
C VAL A 53 -8.28 3.62 0.80
N PRO A 54 -8.38 2.33 0.39
CA PRO A 54 -9.54 1.67 -0.19
C PRO A 54 -10.61 1.32 0.84
N ALA A 55 -11.82 1.09 0.37
CA ALA A 55 -12.82 0.30 1.04
C ALA A 55 -13.38 -0.72 0.02
N LEU A 56 -13.79 -1.89 0.48
CA LEU A 56 -14.34 -2.93 -0.38
C LEU A 56 -15.64 -3.44 0.22
N ARG A 57 -16.72 -3.39 -0.55
CA ARG A 57 -17.97 -4.05 -0.22
C ARG A 57 -17.98 -5.44 -0.83
N THR A 58 -18.10 -6.46 0.01
CA THR A 58 -18.22 -7.85 -0.42
C THR A 58 -19.57 -8.10 -1.10
N ASP A 59 -19.73 -9.22 -1.77
CA ASP A 59 -21.00 -9.67 -2.35
C ASP A 59 -22.08 -9.97 -1.31
N GLU A 60 -21.67 -10.26 -0.06
CA GLU A 60 -22.55 -10.41 1.11
C GLU A 60 -22.94 -9.05 1.72
N GLY A 61 -22.42 -7.93 1.20
CA GLY A 61 -22.71 -6.58 1.65
C GLY A 61 -21.86 -6.08 2.83
N VAL A 62 -20.86 -6.85 3.27
CA VAL A 62 -19.94 -6.46 4.34
C VAL A 62 -18.93 -5.43 3.83
N MET A 63 -18.67 -4.38 4.61
CA MET A 63 -17.66 -3.36 4.28
C MET A 63 -16.32 -3.67 4.95
N LEU A 64 -15.27 -3.77 4.14
CA LEU A 64 -13.88 -3.90 4.56
C LEU A 64 -13.15 -2.58 4.29
N THR A 65 -12.58 -1.95 5.31
CA THR A 65 -12.13 -0.56 5.25
C THR A 65 -10.63 -0.35 5.22
N ASP A 66 -9.84 -1.44 5.15
CA ASP A 66 -8.39 -1.39 5.07
C ASP A 66 -7.81 -2.56 4.24
N ASN A 67 -6.54 -2.42 3.84
CA ASN A 67 -5.89 -3.44 3.01
C ASN A 67 -5.66 -4.77 3.73
N ALA A 68 -5.54 -4.78 5.06
CA ALA A 68 -5.33 -6.02 5.80
C ALA A 68 -6.61 -6.86 5.80
N ALA A 69 -7.76 -6.23 6.05
CA ALA A 69 -9.07 -6.88 5.98
C ALA A 69 -9.38 -7.37 4.56
N ILE A 70 -9.12 -6.52 3.54
CA ILE A 70 -9.33 -6.90 2.13
C ILE A 70 -8.45 -8.09 1.75
N ALA A 71 -7.17 -8.09 2.13
CA ALA A 71 -6.26 -9.17 1.83
C ALA A 71 -6.66 -10.48 2.53
N ALA A 72 -7.01 -10.42 3.81
CA ALA A 72 -7.45 -11.59 4.56
C ALA A 72 -8.74 -12.21 3.99
N TRP A 73 -9.71 -11.35 3.63
CA TRP A 73 -10.94 -11.80 3.00
C TRP A 73 -10.69 -12.41 1.63
N ALA A 74 -9.90 -11.73 0.78
CA ALA A 74 -9.59 -12.22 -0.56
C ALA A 74 -8.81 -13.54 -0.53
N GLU A 75 -7.88 -13.72 0.41
CA GLU A 75 -7.13 -14.96 0.59
C GLU A 75 -8.04 -16.12 0.99
N ALA A 76 -9.02 -15.86 1.86
CA ALA A 76 -9.95 -16.89 2.34
C ALA A 76 -10.96 -17.33 1.27
N HIS A 77 -11.43 -16.39 0.42
CA HIS A 77 -12.43 -16.68 -0.61
C HIS A 77 -11.82 -17.12 -1.95
N PHE A 78 -10.62 -16.66 -2.25
CA PHE A 78 -9.86 -16.96 -3.47
C PHE A 78 -8.46 -17.42 -3.07
N PRO A 79 -8.28 -18.67 -2.61
CA PRO A 79 -7.03 -19.13 -2.01
C PRO A 79 -5.84 -19.10 -2.99
N GLU A 80 -6.10 -19.23 -4.30
CA GLU A 80 -5.04 -19.23 -5.32
C GLU A 80 -4.96 -17.91 -6.11
N PRO A 81 -3.74 -17.43 -6.36
CA PRO A 81 -2.46 -17.80 -5.76
C PRO A 81 -2.38 -17.40 -4.28
N PRO A 82 -1.60 -18.14 -3.42
CA PRO A 82 -1.55 -17.90 -1.98
C PRO A 82 -0.68 -16.68 -1.63
N LEU A 83 -1.23 -15.48 -1.78
CA LEU A 83 -0.49 -14.21 -1.59
C LEU A 83 -0.17 -13.89 -0.12
N LEU A 84 -0.84 -14.54 0.84
CA LEU A 84 -0.52 -14.45 2.26
C LEU A 84 0.27 -15.67 2.78
N GLY A 85 0.68 -16.58 1.87
CA GLY A 85 1.53 -17.73 2.18
C GLY A 85 0.77 -19.04 2.37
N SER A 86 1.42 -20.14 2.01
CA SER A 86 0.85 -21.49 2.07
C SER A 86 1.12 -22.17 3.41
N SER A 87 2.37 -22.09 3.89
CA SER A 87 2.78 -22.67 5.17
C SER A 87 2.65 -21.68 6.33
N ALA A 88 2.71 -22.16 7.55
CA ALA A 88 2.73 -21.31 8.74
C ALA A 88 3.96 -20.38 8.77
N LEU A 89 5.12 -20.85 8.27
CA LEU A 89 6.33 -20.05 8.20
C LEU A 89 6.23 -18.98 7.12
N ASP A 90 5.71 -19.29 5.92
CA ASP A 90 5.48 -18.30 4.87
C ASP A 90 4.54 -17.20 5.35
N LYS A 91 3.43 -17.59 6.00
CA LYS A 91 2.46 -16.63 6.56
C LYS A 91 3.11 -15.71 7.59
N ALA A 92 3.94 -16.26 8.46
CA ALA A 92 4.66 -15.49 9.47
C ALA A 92 5.69 -14.53 8.84
N GLU A 93 6.45 -15.00 7.85
CA GLU A 93 7.45 -14.18 7.16
C GLU A 93 6.79 -13.05 6.34
N ILE A 94 5.74 -13.37 5.57
CA ILE A 94 4.99 -12.38 4.78
C ILE A 94 4.36 -11.34 5.71
N ALA A 95 3.72 -11.74 6.81
CA ALA A 95 3.13 -10.82 7.77
C ALA A 95 4.18 -9.90 8.41
N SER A 96 5.35 -10.44 8.76
CA SER A 96 6.47 -9.66 9.32
C SER A 96 6.98 -8.61 8.33
N TRP A 97 7.20 -8.99 7.06
CA TRP A 97 7.66 -8.07 6.03
C TRP A 97 6.57 -7.06 5.64
N GLN A 98 5.31 -7.48 5.57
CA GLN A 98 4.17 -6.59 5.33
C GLN A 98 4.15 -5.46 6.36
N TRP A 99 4.24 -5.80 7.67
CA TRP A 99 4.30 -4.81 8.74
C TRP A 99 5.50 -3.87 8.62
N ARG A 100 6.70 -4.42 8.33
CA ARG A 100 7.91 -3.60 8.15
C ARG A 100 7.78 -2.63 7.00
N ILE A 101 7.26 -3.07 5.84
CA ILE A 101 7.10 -2.22 4.67
C ILE A 101 6.06 -1.11 4.94
N GLU A 102 4.99 -1.42 5.63
CA GLU A 102 4.00 -0.42 6.03
C GLU A 102 4.59 0.59 7.01
N PHE A 103 5.25 0.13 8.06
CA PHE A 103 5.79 0.99 9.11
C PHE A 103 7.06 1.75 8.67
N GLU A 104 8.04 1.06 8.08
CA GLU A 104 9.33 1.65 7.72
C GLU A 104 9.28 2.39 6.37
N GLY A 105 8.40 1.98 5.45
CA GLY A 105 8.24 2.53 4.11
C GLY A 105 7.05 3.47 3.98
N LEU A 106 5.83 2.92 3.87
CA LEU A 106 4.63 3.71 3.55
C LEU A 106 4.35 4.79 4.60
N LEU A 107 4.45 4.46 5.89
CA LEU A 107 4.24 5.44 6.96
C LEU A 107 5.32 6.53 6.94
N ALA A 108 6.58 6.17 6.69
CA ALA A 108 7.68 7.14 6.59
C ALA A 108 7.48 8.10 5.40
N ILE A 109 7.03 7.60 4.25
CA ILE A 109 6.70 8.43 3.08
C ILE A 109 5.52 9.35 3.40
N ALA A 110 4.46 8.81 4.01
CA ALA A 110 3.30 9.58 4.42
C ALA A 110 3.65 10.65 5.46
N GLU A 111 4.51 10.33 6.42
CA GLU A 111 5.03 11.24 7.43
C GLU A 111 5.78 12.43 6.78
N CYS A 112 6.67 12.14 5.82
CA CYS A 112 7.34 13.18 5.05
C CYS A 112 6.35 14.02 4.23
N PHE A 113 5.55 13.39 3.39
CA PHE A 113 4.64 14.06 2.46
C PHE A 113 3.60 14.91 3.17
N ARG A 114 2.92 14.35 4.17
CA ARG A 114 1.80 15.01 4.86
C ARG A 114 2.24 16.14 5.77
N ASN A 115 3.45 16.08 6.31
CA ASN A 115 4.00 17.12 7.15
C ASN A 115 4.80 18.20 6.40
N SER A 116 5.00 18.08 5.08
CA SER A 116 5.72 19.06 4.26
C SER A 116 4.90 19.67 3.11
N SER A 117 3.86 18.98 2.65
CA SER A 117 3.07 19.42 1.52
C SER A 117 2.05 20.49 1.94
N PRO A 118 2.01 21.68 1.30
CA PRO A 118 1.00 22.71 1.62
C PRO A 118 -0.44 22.22 1.47
N GLY A 119 -0.72 21.35 0.50
CA GLY A 119 -2.05 20.75 0.30
C GLY A 119 -2.50 19.79 1.39
N MET A 120 -1.61 19.49 2.36
CA MET A 120 -1.88 18.63 3.51
C MET A 120 -1.98 19.41 4.83
N ALA A 121 -2.11 20.74 4.79
CA ALA A 121 -2.35 21.56 5.98
C ALA A 121 -3.56 20.99 6.76
N ASN A 122 -3.43 20.84 8.06
CA ASN A 122 -4.40 20.19 8.97
C ASN A 122 -4.74 18.73 8.63
N ARG A 123 -4.03 18.11 7.71
CA ARG A 123 -4.24 16.74 7.24
C ARG A 123 -2.96 15.89 7.39
N ALA A 124 -2.20 16.14 8.47
CA ALA A 124 -0.95 15.41 8.74
C ALA A 124 -1.14 13.89 8.91
N LEU A 125 -2.33 13.46 9.33
CA LEU A 125 -2.74 12.05 9.31
C LEU A 125 -3.99 11.86 8.43
N PRO A 126 -4.18 10.67 7.84
CA PRO A 126 -5.44 10.33 7.20
C PRO A 126 -6.54 10.15 8.24
N GLY A 127 -7.79 10.29 7.81
CA GLY A 127 -8.95 10.09 8.68
C GLY A 127 -9.78 11.35 8.86
N PRO A 128 -10.84 11.28 9.74
CA PRO A 128 -11.82 12.35 9.90
C PRO A 128 -11.35 13.50 10.82
N VAL A 129 -10.23 13.33 11.53
CA VAL A 129 -9.72 14.30 12.49
C VAL A 129 -8.63 15.15 11.86
N ASP A 130 -8.68 16.45 12.12
CA ASP A 130 -7.66 17.38 11.66
C ASP A 130 -6.44 17.35 12.60
N TYR A 131 -5.25 17.20 11.98
CA TYR A 131 -3.97 17.23 12.66
C TYR A 131 -3.06 18.25 12.00
N PRO A 132 -2.46 19.19 12.77
CA PRO A 132 -1.50 20.13 12.22
C PRO A 132 -0.23 19.45 11.76
N GLN A 133 0.44 20.06 10.80
CA GLN A 133 1.74 19.59 10.32
C GLN A 133 2.85 19.85 11.36
N ILE A 134 3.81 18.93 11.43
CA ILE A 134 5.00 18.99 12.29
C ILE A 134 6.22 18.83 11.37
N PRO A 135 6.95 19.92 11.03
CA PRO A 135 8.05 19.87 10.06
C PRO A 135 9.17 18.89 10.41
N GLU A 136 9.44 18.68 11.71
CA GLU A 136 10.44 17.74 12.18
C GLU A 136 10.08 16.29 11.82
N LEU A 137 8.79 15.96 11.79
CA LEU A 137 8.33 14.65 11.32
C LEU A 137 8.59 14.47 9.82
N ALA A 138 8.45 15.53 9.02
CA ALA A 138 8.80 15.47 7.60
C ALA A 138 10.28 15.12 7.39
N GLN A 139 11.17 15.74 8.17
CA GLN A 139 12.61 15.47 8.10
C GLN A 139 12.94 14.04 8.56
N ARG A 140 12.34 13.58 9.66
CA ARG A 140 12.48 12.20 10.12
C ARG A 140 11.98 11.20 9.08
N GLY A 141 10.81 11.46 8.49
CA GLY A 141 10.24 10.63 7.43
C GLY A 141 11.19 10.48 6.24
N LEU A 142 11.80 11.57 5.78
CA LEU A 142 12.76 11.56 4.69
C LEU A 142 13.95 10.62 4.96
N THR A 143 14.54 10.72 6.15
CA THR A 143 15.64 9.85 6.57
C THR A 143 15.21 8.38 6.62
N ARG A 144 14.03 8.10 7.15
CA ARG A 144 13.47 6.74 7.23
C ARG A 144 13.25 6.12 5.85
N VAL A 145 12.78 6.88 4.86
CA VAL A 145 12.62 6.37 3.48
C VAL A 145 13.96 5.96 2.87
N GLN A 146 15.03 6.74 3.09
CA GLN A 146 16.37 6.37 2.62
C GLN A 146 16.86 5.07 3.27
N GLN A 147 16.67 4.92 4.58
CA GLN A 147 16.98 3.68 5.31
C GLN A 147 16.15 2.49 4.82
N PHE A 148 14.87 2.71 4.54
CA PHE A 148 13.99 1.68 4.02
C PHE A 148 14.48 1.10 2.68
N PHE A 149 14.97 1.93 1.76
CA PHE A 149 15.56 1.43 0.51
C PHE A 149 16.76 0.53 0.76
N ALA A 150 17.65 0.92 1.69
CA ALA A 150 18.81 0.09 2.04
C ALA A 150 18.39 -1.24 2.69
N VAL A 151 17.35 -1.23 3.53
CA VAL A 151 16.77 -2.46 4.13
C VAL A 151 16.22 -3.39 3.07
N LEU A 152 15.45 -2.87 2.10
CA LEU A 152 14.91 -3.68 1.00
C LEU A 152 16.03 -4.21 0.09
N ASP A 153 17.02 -3.40 -0.24
CA ASP A 153 18.15 -3.82 -1.07
C ASP A 153 18.92 -4.97 -0.42
N ALA A 154 19.23 -4.83 0.88
CA ALA A 154 19.90 -5.88 1.64
C ALA A 154 19.05 -7.17 1.71
N ARG A 155 17.74 -7.04 1.88
CA ARG A 155 16.82 -8.18 1.92
C ARG A 155 16.80 -8.96 0.60
N LEU A 156 16.86 -8.27 -0.51
CA LEU A 156 16.73 -8.83 -1.86
C LEU A 156 18.02 -9.47 -2.40
N ARG A 157 19.13 -9.45 -1.65
CA ARG A 157 20.37 -10.14 -2.03
C ARG A 157 20.14 -11.64 -2.17
N GLY A 158 20.32 -12.15 -3.41
CA GLY A 158 20.11 -13.57 -3.72
C GLY A 158 18.65 -14.03 -3.61
N ARG A 159 17.68 -13.11 -3.58
CA ARG A 159 16.25 -13.41 -3.49
C ARG A 159 15.50 -12.85 -4.69
N GLU A 160 14.49 -13.58 -5.12
CA GLU A 160 13.56 -13.14 -6.16
C GLU A 160 12.40 -12.34 -5.57
N PHE A 161 11.95 -12.69 -4.36
CA PHE A 161 10.83 -12.07 -3.65
C PHE A 161 11.24 -11.61 -2.25
N ILE A 162 10.44 -10.67 -1.69
CA ILE A 162 10.72 -10.08 -0.38
C ILE A 162 10.49 -11.07 0.75
N ALA A 163 9.45 -11.88 0.67
CA ALA A 163 9.10 -12.84 1.70
C ALA A 163 8.69 -14.16 1.08
N ALA A 164 9.00 -15.27 1.75
CA ALA A 164 8.86 -16.62 1.22
C ALA A 164 9.61 -16.77 -0.13
N ASP A 165 9.44 -17.89 -0.81
CA ASP A 165 10.05 -18.12 -2.14
C ASP A 165 9.01 -17.94 -3.26
N GLN A 166 8.05 -17.03 -3.06
CA GLN A 166 6.96 -16.74 -3.98
C GLN A 166 6.55 -15.27 -3.93
N PHE A 167 5.94 -14.79 -5.02
CA PHE A 167 5.30 -13.50 -5.05
C PHE A 167 4.17 -13.43 -4.01
N SER A 168 4.12 -12.32 -3.25
CA SER A 168 3.22 -12.21 -2.10
C SER A 168 2.70 -10.78 -1.89
N MET A 169 1.83 -10.59 -0.91
CA MET A 169 1.35 -9.27 -0.49
C MET A 169 2.49 -8.36 -0.03
N ALA A 170 3.60 -8.91 0.48
CA ALA A 170 4.78 -8.13 0.82
C ALA A 170 5.40 -7.47 -0.42
N ASP A 171 5.48 -8.18 -1.55
CA ASP A 171 5.98 -7.61 -2.81
C ASP A 171 5.04 -6.54 -3.35
N ILE A 172 3.72 -6.77 -3.32
CA ILE A 172 2.71 -5.78 -3.72
C ILE A 172 2.89 -4.48 -2.94
N THR A 173 2.97 -4.59 -1.62
CA THR A 173 3.10 -3.41 -0.73
C THR A 173 4.44 -2.70 -0.94
N ALA A 174 5.53 -3.44 -1.15
CA ALA A 174 6.84 -2.85 -1.40
C ALA A 174 6.92 -2.14 -2.75
N VAL A 175 6.36 -2.71 -3.83
CA VAL A 175 6.26 -2.01 -5.13
C VAL A 175 5.56 -0.68 -4.96
N VAL A 176 4.41 -0.68 -4.30
CA VAL A 176 3.64 0.55 -4.07
C VAL A 176 4.43 1.55 -3.22
N ALA A 177 5.13 1.11 -2.18
CA ALA A 177 5.95 1.98 -1.34
C ALA A 177 7.11 2.60 -2.13
N VAL A 178 7.86 1.79 -2.89
CA VAL A 178 8.99 2.26 -3.71
C VAL A 178 8.53 3.27 -4.76
N ASP A 179 7.41 3.01 -5.44
CA ASP A 179 6.86 3.92 -6.43
C ASP A 179 6.32 5.21 -5.81
N PHE A 180 5.66 5.11 -4.66
CA PHE A 180 5.08 6.24 -3.94
C PHE A 180 6.14 7.19 -3.35
N ALA A 181 7.35 6.71 -3.07
CA ALA A 181 8.43 7.55 -2.56
C ALA A 181 8.79 8.72 -3.48
N ARG A 182 8.43 8.65 -4.77
CA ARG A 182 8.59 9.75 -5.72
C ARG A 182 7.83 11.02 -5.32
N ILE A 183 6.74 10.90 -4.53
CA ILE A 183 5.99 12.07 -4.06
C ILE A 183 6.84 12.97 -3.13
N VAL A 184 7.81 12.37 -2.44
CA VAL A 184 8.80 13.08 -1.62
C VAL A 184 10.15 13.22 -2.33
N LYS A 185 10.16 13.07 -3.67
CA LYS A 185 11.32 13.21 -4.57
C LYS A 185 12.45 12.21 -4.27
N LEU A 186 12.12 11.06 -3.70
CA LEU A 186 13.06 9.97 -3.47
C LEU A 186 12.78 8.81 -4.42
N LYS A 187 13.86 8.14 -4.83
CA LYS A 187 13.84 6.88 -5.60
C LYS A 187 15.09 6.07 -5.27
N PRO A 188 15.03 4.73 -5.39
CA PRO A 188 16.25 3.93 -5.35
C PRO A 188 17.25 4.40 -6.42
N GLY A 189 18.53 4.37 -6.12
CA GLY A 189 19.62 4.71 -7.03
C GLY A 189 20.59 3.54 -7.19
N GLU A 190 21.74 3.79 -7.85
CA GLU A 190 22.78 2.79 -8.13
C GLU A 190 23.33 2.10 -6.87
N GLN A 191 23.22 2.73 -5.71
CA GLN A 191 23.58 2.15 -4.41
C GLN A 191 22.58 1.06 -3.92
N HIS A 192 21.49 0.84 -4.65
CA HIS A 192 20.48 -0.16 -4.34
C HIS A 192 20.26 -1.12 -5.54
N PRO A 193 21.30 -1.87 -5.98
CA PRO A 193 21.23 -2.65 -7.21
C PRO A 193 20.21 -3.80 -7.14
N GLU A 194 20.07 -4.44 -5.98
CA GLU A 194 19.13 -5.55 -5.81
C GLU A 194 17.68 -5.06 -5.79
N LEU A 195 17.43 -3.91 -5.17
CA LEU A 195 16.12 -3.29 -5.18
C LEU A 195 15.72 -2.85 -6.60
N LEU A 196 16.66 -2.31 -7.39
CA LEU A 196 16.43 -1.94 -8.79
C LEU A 196 16.14 -3.18 -9.65
N ARG A 197 16.95 -4.25 -9.50
CA ARG A 197 16.72 -5.54 -10.19
C ARG A 197 15.34 -6.09 -9.90
N TRP A 198 14.99 -6.19 -8.60
CA TRP A 198 13.69 -6.69 -8.16
C TRP A 198 12.54 -5.83 -8.69
N ARG A 199 12.64 -4.50 -8.60
CA ARG A 199 11.58 -3.61 -9.09
C ARG A 199 11.37 -3.74 -10.61
N ALA A 200 12.45 -3.96 -11.38
CA ALA A 200 12.37 -4.22 -12.83
C ALA A 200 11.68 -5.57 -13.13
N ALA A 201 11.97 -6.62 -12.35
CA ALA A 201 11.28 -7.90 -12.47
C ALA A 201 9.78 -7.78 -12.14
N MET A 202 9.43 -7.09 -11.04
CA MET A 202 8.02 -6.85 -10.67
C MET A 202 7.26 -6.10 -11.76
N ALA A 203 7.91 -5.17 -12.49
CA ALA A 203 7.27 -4.42 -13.58
C ALA A 203 6.80 -5.29 -14.75
N GLN A 204 7.27 -6.53 -14.86
CA GLN A 204 6.83 -7.45 -15.91
C GLN A 204 5.45 -8.09 -15.62
N ARG A 205 4.95 -7.98 -14.40
CA ARG A 205 3.61 -8.48 -14.03
C ARG A 205 2.54 -7.49 -14.50
N PRO A 206 1.52 -7.92 -15.25
CA PRO A 206 0.48 -7.03 -15.77
C PRO A 206 -0.24 -6.22 -14.67
N SER A 207 -0.45 -6.82 -13.50
CA SER A 207 -1.10 -6.19 -12.34
C SER A 207 -0.35 -4.95 -11.83
N MET A 208 0.96 -4.84 -12.06
CA MET A 208 1.77 -3.71 -11.61
C MET A 208 1.56 -2.42 -12.41
N ALA A 209 0.87 -2.51 -13.55
CA ALA A 209 0.47 -1.36 -14.36
C ALA A 209 -0.78 -0.63 -13.81
N LEU A 210 -1.46 -1.21 -12.81
CA LEU A 210 -2.70 -0.71 -12.21
C LEU A 210 -2.49 0.48 -11.26
#